data_dff9770198501c7dff857b390a7240fa
#
_entry.id   dff9770198501c7dff857b390a7240fa
#
_cell.length_a   1.000
_cell.length_b   1.000
_cell.length_c   1.000
_cell.angle_alpha   90.00
_cell.angle_beta   90.00
_cell.angle_gamma   90.00
#
_symmetry.space_group_name_H-M   'P 1'
#
loop_
_entity.id
_entity.type
_entity.pdbx_description
1 polymer ?
#
loop_
_entity_poly.entity_id
_entity_poly.type
_entity_poly.pdbx_seq_one_letter_code
_entity_poly.pdbx_strand_id
1 'polypeptide(L)'
;PGVASATTKVALQVLRPDSSDAEKSAKRLLEDPRILTKLINLAQGSGIAGEVDLLKTLYLIVTSRLVKNHRLHAHLSEEAAGGKSKLAGFILQLMPDSEQLDLGGGATRRALQYFDDLSRKIIFIDEADNLDPELQAMLRKAVTEANVSRLVTKGDPASGFESKLYTVVTDGMVLIQAGTQVVATPADETRFLMLSPDTSPEQTNRILDAQAQQASGQRPAHNVDLDVWKKAQELLRPCEVIIPYAPQLRQLLTWDSLRARRDFPRLLSLIAAHSCLHQFQRQPSEIDAELTVVAEFEDYQGVYDAAATLFSQATKGLTTTKSDIVQQIIQNKGVGGFFSTEEAGRFTGRKYTTIRGHLQELEALGILESSFNRGNRLWQIIATLPPGHALPTPGLLENAIQPQNLQSHVAHSYGEPEGFTDSDPVTNLKTPQTDDVV
;
A
#
# COMPACT_ATOMS: atom_id res chain seq x y z
N PRO A 1 20.53 49.15 46.20
CA PRO A 1 20.05 49.52 44.89
C PRO A 1 20.11 48.29 43.98
N GLY A 2 18.92 47.73 43.72
CA GLY A 2 18.75 46.56 42.87
C GLY A 2 18.47 47.00 41.43
N VAL A 3 19.18 46.39 40.51
CA VAL A 3 18.89 46.47 39.07
C VAL A 3 18.13 45.25 38.69
N ALA A 4 16.82 45.39 38.46
CA ALA A 4 15.98 44.35 37.89
C ALA A 4 16.23 44.30 36.38
N SER A 5 16.78 43.20 35.89
CA SER A 5 16.90 42.90 34.46
C SER A 5 15.55 42.42 33.93
N ALA A 6 14.90 43.26 33.14
CA ALA A 6 13.70 42.90 32.42
C ALA A 6 14.10 42.12 31.16
N THR A 7 13.98 40.80 31.23
CA THR A 7 14.14 39.94 30.06
C THR A 7 12.86 40.00 29.24
N THR A 8 12.87 40.78 28.16
CA THR A 8 11.79 40.85 27.19
C THR A 8 11.73 39.50 26.44
N LYS A 9 10.78 38.65 26.79
CA LYS A 9 10.40 37.51 25.96
C LYS A 9 9.71 38.04 24.70
N VAL A 10 10.43 38.11 23.60
CA VAL A 10 9.84 38.24 22.28
C VAL A 10 9.19 36.91 21.96
N ALA A 11 7.90 36.80 22.19
CA ALA A 11 7.09 35.71 21.65
C ALA A 11 7.05 35.90 20.15
N LEU A 12 7.76 35.05 19.41
CA LEU A 12 7.52 34.84 17.99
C LEU A 12 6.09 34.30 17.86
N GLN A 13 5.16 35.18 17.63
CA GLN A 13 3.83 34.87 17.19
C GLN A 13 3.97 34.33 15.75
N VAL A 14 4.06 33.00 15.59
CA VAL A 14 3.87 32.38 14.30
C VAL A 14 2.45 32.71 13.88
N LEU A 15 2.32 33.66 12.95
CA LEU A 15 1.04 33.98 12.31
C LEU A 15 0.52 32.69 11.68
N ARG A 16 -0.45 32.05 12.33
CA ARG A 16 -1.23 30.99 11.69
C ARG A 16 -1.98 31.69 10.55
N PRO A 17 -1.86 31.21 9.30
CA PRO A 17 -2.62 31.79 8.21
C PRO A 17 -4.12 31.70 8.55
N ASP A 18 -4.87 32.75 8.20
CA ASP A 18 -6.32 32.70 8.31
C ASP A 18 -6.87 31.45 7.65
N SER A 19 -7.88 30.84 8.26
CA SER A 19 -8.47 29.57 7.75
C SER A 19 -8.85 29.65 6.27
N SER A 20 -9.20 30.85 5.77
CA SER A 20 -9.50 31.10 4.36
C SER A 20 -8.26 31.02 3.44
N ASP A 21 -7.09 31.39 3.92
CA ASP A 21 -5.85 31.37 3.12
C ASP A 21 -5.24 29.97 3.06
N ALA A 22 -5.33 29.19 4.15
CA ALA A 22 -4.96 27.79 4.16
C ALA A 22 -5.85 26.98 3.20
N GLU A 23 -7.16 27.23 3.17
CA GLU A 23 -8.08 26.58 2.25
C GLU A 23 -7.78 26.92 0.77
N LYS A 24 -7.52 28.17 0.46
CA LYS A 24 -7.12 28.58 -0.90
C LYS A 24 -5.81 27.92 -1.34
N SER A 25 -4.84 27.85 -0.42
CA SER A 25 -3.56 27.18 -0.67
C SER A 25 -3.73 25.68 -0.87
N ALA A 26 -4.59 25.04 -0.08
CA ALA A 26 -4.94 23.63 -0.21
C ALA A 26 -5.64 23.33 -1.55
N LYS A 27 -6.58 24.17 -1.99
CA LYS A 27 -7.21 24.03 -3.32
C LYS A 27 -6.18 24.13 -4.45
N ARG A 28 -5.29 25.14 -4.41
CA ARG A 28 -4.19 25.26 -5.37
C ARG A 28 -3.25 24.05 -5.37
N LEU A 29 -3.04 23.43 -4.20
CA LEU A 29 -2.25 22.21 -4.11
C LEU A 29 -2.95 21.05 -4.80
N LEU A 30 -4.26 20.88 -4.63
CA LEU A 30 -5.07 19.82 -5.25
C LEU A 30 -5.28 20.03 -6.76
N GLU A 31 -5.22 21.27 -7.21
CA GLU A 31 -5.30 21.64 -8.64
C GLU A 31 -3.97 21.44 -9.38
N ASP A 32 -2.84 21.24 -8.67
CA ASP A 32 -1.55 21.04 -9.30
C ASP A 32 -1.34 19.55 -9.66
N PRO A 33 -1.15 19.22 -10.94
CA PRO A 33 -0.93 17.82 -11.37
C PRO A 33 0.35 17.20 -10.79
N ARG A 34 1.25 18.01 -10.26
CA ARG A 34 2.51 17.56 -9.67
C ARG A 34 2.46 17.43 -8.15
N ILE A 35 1.28 17.19 -7.57
CA ILE A 35 1.10 17.10 -6.11
C ILE A 35 2.05 16.05 -5.49
N LEU A 36 2.25 14.90 -6.11
CA LEU A 36 3.19 13.88 -5.63
C LEU A 36 4.66 14.33 -5.72
N THR A 37 5.02 15.18 -6.69
CA THR A 37 6.36 15.80 -6.74
C THR A 37 6.52 16.81 -5.60
N LYS A 38 5.50 17.61 -5.32
CA LYS A 38 5.50 18.54 -4.19
C LYS A 38 5.60 17.82 -2.84
N LEU A 39 4.98 16.65 -2.71
CA LEU A 39 5.13 15.78 -1.53
C LEU A 39 6.61 15.42 -1.30
N ILE A 40 7.33 15.04 -2.34
CA ILE A 40 8.75 14.68 -2.22
C ILE A 40 9.61 15.90 -1.85
N ASN A 41 9.35 17.05 -2.46
CA ASN A 41 10.05 18.30 -2.10
C ASN A 41 9.80 18.66 -0.62
N LEU A 42 8.57 18.47 -0.14
CA LEU A 42 8.21 18.65 1.25
C LEU A 42 8.98 17.68 2.17
N ALA A 43 9.04 16.39 1.81
CA ALA A 43 9.75 15.38 2.57
C ALA A 43 11.25 15.70 2.68
N GLN A 44 11.87 16.09 1.57
CA GLN A 44 13.27 16.52 1.54
C GLN A 44 13.48 17.77 2.41
N GLY A 45 12.58 18.76 2.32
CA GLY A 45 12.57 19.94 3.19
C GLY A 45 12.39 19.62 4.68
N SER A 46 11.80 18.46 5.01
CA SER A 46 11.64 17.95 6.37
C SER A 46 12.80 17.05 6.82
N GLY A 47 13.86 16.92 6.04
CA GLY A 47 15.04 16.09 6.36
C GLY A 47 14.84 14.60 6.14
N ILE A 48 13.95 14.23 5.23
CA ILE A 48 13.82 12.85 4.74
C ILE A 48 14.62 12.76 3.43
N ALA A 49 15.60 11.86 3.41
CA ALA A 49 16.44 11.63 2.25
C ALA A 49 15.95 10.39 1.48
N GLY A 50 15.88 10.46 0.16
CA GLY A 50 15.47 9.34 -0.69
C GLY A 50 14.00 8.92 -0.50
N GLU A 51 13.73 7.62 -0.61
CA GLU A 51 12.42 6.97 -0.36
C GLU A 51 11.25 7.54 -1.21
N VAL A 52 11.58 8.01 -2.42
CA VAL A 52 10.63 8.73 -3.29
C VAL A 52 9.40 7.89 -3.60
N ASP A 53 9.62 6.65 -4.06
CA ASP A 53 8.56 5.74 -4.47
C ASP A 53 7.72 5.28 -3.27
N LEU A 54 8.40 5.00 -2.14
CA LEU A 54 7.73 4.59 -0.91
C LEU A 54 6.82 5.69 -0.36
N LEU A 55 7.29 6.93 -0.29
CA LEU A 55 6.49 8.06 0.20
C LEU A 55 5.28 8.34 -0.69
N LYS A 56 5.46 8.34 -2.02
CA LYS A 56 4.34 8.50 -2.96
C LYS A 56 3.31 7.37 -2.80
N THR A 57 3.78 6.13 -2.71
CA THR A 57 2.91 4.96 -2.55
C THR A 57 2.15 5.00 -1.23
N LEU A 58 2.81 5.35 -0.11
CA LEU A 58 2.15 5.48 1.19
C LEU A 58 1.09 6.59 1.17
N TYR A 59 1.37 7.73 0.50
CA TYR A 59 0.39 8.81 0.37
C TYR A 59 -0.85 8.38 -0.43
N LEU A 60 -0.67 7.59 -1.49
CA LEU A 60 -1.79 7.00 -2.23
C LEU A 60 -2.55 5.97 -1.38
N ILE A 61 -1.85 5.15 -0.59
CA ILE A 61 -2.49 4.18 0.30
C ILE A 61 -3.39 4.89 1.32
N VAL A 62 -2.92 5.93 1.99
CA VAL A 62 -3.77 6.66 2.95
C VAL A 62 -4.92 7.41 2.26
N THR A 63 -4.72 7.88 1.03
CA THR A 63 -5.78 8.52 0.23
C THR A 63 -6.86 7.52 -0.19
N SER A 64 -6.51 6.23 -0.37
CA SER A 64 -7.47 5.19 -0.77
C SER A 64 -8.65 5.01 0.20
N ARG A 65 -8.54 5.52 1.45
CA ARG A 65 -9.64 5.53 2.41
C ARG A 65 -10.90 6.27 1.91
N LEU A 66 -10.71 7.17 0.94
CA LEU A 66 -11.77 7.98 0.35
C LEU A 66 -12.38 7.33 -0.90
N VAL A 67 -11.84 6.20 -1.36
CA VAL A 67 -12.30 5.54 -2.59
C VAL A 67 -13.17 4.34 -2.24
N LYS A 68 -14.39 4.34 -2.73
CA LYS A 68 -15.35 3.26 -2.52
C LYS A 68 -14.81 1.94 -3.10
N ASN A 69 -14.80 0.88 -2.30
CA ASN A 69 -14.34 -0.46 -2.69
C ASN A 69 -12.85 -0.61 -3.07
N HIS A 70 -12.03 0.43 -2.88
CA HIS A 70 -10.62 0.46 -3.33
C HIS A 70 -9.62 0.78 -2.20
N ARG A 71 -9.93 0.39 -0.97
CA ARG A 71 -9.01 0.61 0.16
C ARG A 71 -7.76 -0.26 0.06
N LEU A 72 -6.64 0.29 0.49
CA LEU A 72 -5.35 -0.37 0.53
C LEU A 72 -4.82 -0.39 1.97
N HIS A 73 -3.97 -1.37 2.26
CA HIS A 73 -3.29 -1.48 3.55
C HIS A 73 -1.82 -1.74 3.31
N ALA A 74 -0.95 -1.25 4.18
CA ALA A 74 0.49 -1.41 4.06
C ALA A 74 1.09 -2.13 5.26
N HIS A 75 2.05 -2.99 5.00
CA HIS A 75 2.97 -3.52 5.99
C HIS A 75 4.37 -3.09 5.63
N LEU A 76 4.98 -2.27 6.49
CA LEU A 76 6.35 -1.81 6.38
C LEU A 76 7.25 -2.81 7.11
N SER A 77 8.00 -3.60 6.35
CA SER A 77 8.89 -4.62 6.89
C SER A 77 10.34 -4.29 6.54
N GLU A 78 11.21 -4.25 7.55
CA GLU A 78 12.65 -4.15 7.40
C GLU A 78 13.34 -4.39 8.75
N GLU A 79 14.66 -4.61 8.74
CA GLU A 79 15.47 -4.67 9.95
C GLU A 79 15.32 -3.41 10.82
N ALA A 80 15.70 -3.53 12.09
CA ALA A 80 15.72 -2.40 13.01
C ALA A 80 16.57 -1.24 12.44
N ALA A 81 16.09 -0.01 12.64
CA ALA A 81 16.69 1.24 12.14
C ALA A 81 16.46 1.56 10.63
N GLY A 82 15.64 0.82 9.91
CA GLY A 82 15.29 1.12 8.51
C GLY A 82 14.43 2.38 8.27
N GLY A 83 14.09 3.15 9.31
CA GLY A 83 13.37 4.42 9.17
C GLY A 83 11.85 4.31 8.96
N LYS A 84 11.27 3.12 9.08
CA LYS A 84 9.83 2.84 8.87
C LYS A 84 8.90 3.82 9.58
N SER A 85 9.07 3.95 10.90
CA SER A 85 8.24 4.83 11.75
C SER A 85 8.38 6.31 11.39
N LYS A 86 9.58 6.73 10.93
CA LYS A 86 9.82 8.10 10.47
C LYS A 86 9.07 8.37 9.16
N LEU A 87 9.07 7.43 8.22
CA LEU A 87 8.39 7.56 6.93
C LEU A 87 6.86 7.54 7.10
N ALA A 88 6.33 6.57 7.85
CA ALA A 88 4.91 6.52 8.18
C ALA A 88 4.47 7.77 8.96
N GLY A 89 5.23 8.16 9.98
CA GLY A 89 4.96 9.36 10.78
C GLY A 89 4.94 10.64 9.96
N PHE A 90 5.82 10.78 8.96
CA PHE A 90 5.79 11.92 8.04
C PHE A 90 4.48 11.95 7.22
N ILE A 91 4.06 10.83 6.65
CA ILE A 91 2.80 10.76 5.89
C ILE A 91 1.60 11.07 6.79
N LEU A 92 1.61 10.56 8.03
CA LEU A 92 0.54 10.85 8.99
C LEU A 92 0.46 12.34 9.36
N GLN A 93 1.58 13.05 9.49
CA GLN A 93 1.59 14.49 9.73
C GLN A 93 0.87 15.30 8.64
N LEU A 94 0.67 14.74 7.45
CA LEU A 94 -0.04 15.38 6.34
C LEU A 94 -1.55 15.09 6.36
N MET A 95 -2.01 14.22 7.25
CA MET A 95 -3.41 13.81 7.36
C MET A 95 -4.12 14.58 8.46
N PRO A 96 -5.45 14.77 8.37
CA PRO A 96 -6.23 15.37 9.44
C PRO A 96 -6.09 14.60 10.76
N ASP A 97 -5.87 15.30 11.86
CA ASP A 97 -5.67 14.65 13.17
C ASP A 97 -6.90 13.84 13.61
N SER A 98 -8.10 14.29 13.24
CA SER A 98 -9.35 13.60 13.52
C SER A 98 -9.52 12.27 12.79
N GLU A 99 -8.75 12.02 11.73
CA GLU A 99 -8.83 10.81 10.90
C GLU A 99 -7.74 9.80 11.22
N GLN A 100 -6.88 10.09 12.17
CA GLN A 100 -5.76 9.24 12.54
C GLN A 100 -6.01 8.55 13.89
N LEU A 101 -5.49 7.33 14.00
CA LEU A 101 -5.46 6.57 15.23
C LEU A 101 -4.12 5.83 15.32
N ASP A 102 -3.27 6.26 16.24
CA ASP A 102 -2.05 5.55 16.59
C ASP A 102 -2.35 4.60 17.75
N LEU A 103 -2.27 3.30 17.49
CA LEU A 103 -2.55 2.29 18.52
C LEU A 103 -1.29 1.88 19.28
N GLY A 104 -0.11 2.27 18.82
CA GLY A 104 1.16 1.83 19.40
C GLY A 104 1.33 0.31 19.46
N GLY A 105 2.55 -0.18 19.69
CA GLY A 105 2.83 -1.62 19.81
C GLY A 105 2.28 -2.27 21.08
N GLY A 106 1.80 -1.48 22.05
CA GLY A 106 1.23 -1.95 23.33
C GLY A 106 -0.30 -2.03 23.37
N ALA A 107 -0.97 -1.91 22.22
CA ALA A 107 -2.42 -1.96 22.18
C ALA A 107 -2.97 -3.30 22.69
N THR A 108 -3.93 -3.23 23.60
CA THR A 108 -4.56 -4.41 24.18
C THR A 108 -5.53 -5.08 23.21
N ARG A 109 -5.77 -6.38 23.39
CA ARG A 109 -6.73 -7.16 22.61
C ARG A 109 -8.15 -6.56 22.51
N ARG A 110 -8.49 -5.61 23.39
CA ARG A 110 -9.80 -4.94 23.39
C ARG A 110 -9.77 -3.54 22.79
N ALA A 111 -8.64 -3.08 22.27
CA ALA A 111 -8.49 -1.70 21.80
C ALA A 111 -9.58 -1.29 20.80
N LEU A 112 -9.89 -2.15 19.82
CA LEU A 112 -10.92 -1.85 18.82
C LEU A 112 -12.37 -1.79 19.40
N GLN A 113 -12.62 -2.36 20.58
CA GLN A 113 -13.96 -2.37 21.18
C GLN A 113 -14.37 -1.01 21.79
N TYR A 114 -13.43 -0.08 21.90
CA TYR A 114 -13.70 1.28 22.38
C TYR A 114 -14.17 2.23 21.27
N PHE A 115 -14.24 1.73 20.03
CA PHE A 115 -14.68 2.50 18.89
C PHE A 115 -15.96 1.88 18.32
N ASP A 116 -16.92 2.72 17.99
CA ASP A 116 -18.13 2.31 17.28
C ASP A 116 -17.94 2.45 15.76
N ASP A 117 -17.16 3.45 15.34
CA ASP A 117 -16.92 3.78 13.93
C ASP A 117 -15.46 4.13 13.68
N LEU A 118 -14.82 3.36 12.82
CA LEU A 118 -13.48 3.57 12.28
C LEU A 118 -13.52 3.81 10.76
N SER A 119 -14.68 4.17 10.22
CA SER A 119 -14.83 4.46 8.79
C SER A 119 -13.86 5.52 8.33
N ARG A 120 -13.11 5.22 7.28
CA ARG A 120 -12.11 6.10 6.67
C ARG A 120 -11.00 6.58 7.60
N LYS A 121 -10.84 5.96 8.77
CA LYS A 121 -9.72 6.25 9.68
C LYS A 121 -8.44 5.61 9.14
N ILE A 122 -7.32 6.25 9.44
CA ILE A 122 -5.98 5.73 9.22
C ILE A 122 -5.49 5.21 10.55
N ILE A 123 -5.31 3.91 10.64
CA ILE A 123 -4.76 3.26 11.83
C ILE A 123 -3.28 3.00 11.56
N PHE A 124 -2.43 3.50 12.44
CA PHE A 124 -1.01 3.20 12.43
C PHE A 124 -0.65 2.32 13.62
N ILE A 125 0.14 1.29 13.38
CA ILE A 125 0.66 0.40 14.41
C ILE A 125 2.16 0.27 14.20
N ASP A 126 2.92 0.85 15.12
CA ASP A 126 4.35 0.59 15.21
C ASP A 126 4.59 -0.70 16.00
N GLU A 127 5.70 -1.40 15.73
CA GLU A 127 6.04 -2.67 16.37
C GLU A 127 4.92 -3.74 16.31
N ALA A 128 4.31 -3.91 15.13
CA ALA A 128 3.21 -4.85 14.91
C ALA A 128 3.55 -6.31 15.29
N ASP A 129 4.85 -6.65 15.39
CA ASP A 129 5.35 -7.97 15.81
C ASP A 129 4.94 -8.31 17.27
N ASN A 130 4.69 -7.28 18.09
CA ASN A 130 4.38 -7.41 19.51
C ASN A 130 2.87 -7.39 19.81
N LEU A 131 2.01 -7.35 18.79
CA LEU A 131 0.57 -7.30 18.99
C LEU A 131 0.01 -8.60 19.56
N ASP A 132 -0.97 -8.46 20.46
CA ASP A 132 -1.77 -9.59 20.93
C ASP A 132 -2.40 -10.35 19.75
N PRO A 133 -2.31 -11.69 19.70
CA PRO A 133 -2.82 -12.49 18.57
C PRO A 133 -4.32 -12.29 18.30
N GLU A 134 -5.12 -12.01 19.33
CA GLU A 134 -6.54 -11.75 19.20
C GLU A 134 -6.81 -10.41 18.53
N LEU A 135 -6.04 -9.38 18.88
CA LEU A 135 -6.09 -8.07 18.20
C LEU A 135 -5.65 -8.18 16.74
N GLN A 136 -4.58 -8.93 16.46
CA GLN A 136 -4.15 -9.21 15.08
C GLN A 136 -5.27 -9.87 14.26
N ALA A 137 -5.96 -10.88 14.82
CA ALA A 137 -7.07 -11.55 14.14
C ALA A 137 -8.23 -10.57 13.86
N MET A 138 -8.55 -9.68 14.80
CA MET A 138 -9.57 -8.65 14.60
C MET A 138 -9.15 -7.63 13.54
N LEU A 139 -7.93 -7.18 13.54
CA LEU A 139 -7.40 -6.27 12.51
C LEU A 139 -7.42 -6.91 11.12
N ARG A 140 -7.04 -8.20 11.00
CA ARG A 140 -7.16 -8.95 9.74
C ARG A 140 -8.59 -9.00 9.23
N LYS A 141 -9.56 -9.11 10.12
CA LYS A 141 -10.98 -9.06 9.77
C LYS A 141 -11.39 -7.64 9.35
N ALA A 142 -10.97 -6.63 10.10
CA ALA A 142 -11.26 -5.23 9.84
C ALA A 142 -10.74 -4.72 8.47
N VAL A 143 -9.57 -5.19 8.03
CA VAL A 143 -9.05 -4.84 6.70
C VAL A 143 -9.76 -5.55 5.55
N THR A 144 -10.57 -6.56 5.83
CA THR A 144 -11.27 -7.34 4.80
C THR A 144 -12.77 -7.00 4.75
N GLU A 145 -13.38 -6.77 5.91
CA GLU A 145 -14.81 -6.56 6.06
C GLU A 145 -15.13 -5.09 6.34
N ALA A 146 -16.33 -4.64 6.00
CA ALA A 146 -16.79 -3.29 6.31
C ALA A 146 -17.24 -3.14 7.78
N ASN A 147 -17.46 -4.26 8.47
CA ASN A 147 -17.88 -4.30 9.88
C ASN A 147 -17.21 -5.47 10.59
N VAL A 148 -16.73 -5.24 11.79
CA VAL A 148 -16.20 -6.28 12.67
C VAL A 148 -17.10 -6.44 13.88
N SER A 149 -17.70 -7.62 14.02
CA SER A 149 -18.56 -7.92 15.15
C SER A 149 -17.94 -8.98 16.07
N ARG A 150 -18.12 -8.79 17.37
CA ARG A 150 -17.67 -9.72 18.40
C ARG A 150 -18.71 -9.83 19.52
N LEU A 151 -19.00 -11.06 19.91
CA LEU A 151 -19.81 -11.34 21.10
C LEU A 151 -18.91 -11.34 22.33
N VAL A 152 -19.23 -10.50 23.31
CA VAL A 152 -18.52 -10.44 24.59
C VAL A 152 -19.47 -10.82 25.69
N THR A 153 -19.16 -11.89 26.43
CA THR A 153 -19.91 -12.29 27.60
C THR A 153 -19.33 -11.61 28.84
N LYS A 154 -20.16 -10.87 29.55
CA LYS A 154 -19.83 -10.24 30.85
C LYS A 154 -20.72 -10.86 31.91
N GLY A 155 -20.22 -10.95 33.13
CA GLY A 155 -20.94 -11.47 34.29
C GLY A 155 -20.06 -12.37 35.14
N ASP A 156 -20.62 -12.81 36.26
CA ASP A 156 -20.00 -13.77 37.14
C ASP A 156 -21.04 -14.89 37.49
N PRO A 157 -20.57 -16.01 38.04
CA PRO A 157 -21.49 -17.13 38.40
C PRO A 157 -22.62 -16.77 39.35
N ALA A 158 -22.48 -15.68 40.14
CA ALA A 158 -23.48 -15.28 41.13
C ALA A 158 -24.52 -14.32 40.54
N SER A 159 -24.13 -13.45 39.59
CA SER A 159 -25.02 -12.46 38.98
C SER A 159 -25.55 -12.88 37.59
N GLY A 160 -25.08 -14.01 37.05
CA GLY A 160 -25.40 -14.48 35.71
C GLY A 160 -24.47 -13.90 34.63
N PHE A 161 -24.62 -14.44 33.42
CA PHE A 161 -23.84 -14.02 32.28
C PHE A 161 -24.71 -13.30 31.26
N GLU A 162 -24.28 -12.10 30.85
CA GLU A 162 -24.92 -11.33 29.79
C GLU A 162 -23.98 -11.29 28.59
N SER A 163 -24.47 -11.61 27.40
CA SER A 163 -23.71 -11.53 26.16
C SER A 163 -24.11 -10.29 25.39
N LYS A 164 -23.12 -9.43 25.08
CA LYS A 164 -23.31 -8.22 24.28
C LYS A 164 -22.52 -8.32 22.97
N LEU A 165 -23.22 -8.06 21.87
CA LEU A 165 -22.58 -7.93 20.56
C LEU A 165 -22.01 -6.51 20.42
N TYR A 166 -20.71 -6.43 20.16
CA TYR A 166 -20.02 -5.19 19.79
C TYR A 166 -19.75 -5.25 18.30
N THR A 167 -20.17 -4.21 17.59
CA THR A 167 -19.90 -4.05 16.16
C THR A 167 -19.18 -2.75 15.94
N VAL A 168 -18.07 -2.79 15.21
CA VAL A 168 -17.26 -1.63 14.81
C VAL A 168 -17.36 -1.51 13.30
N VAL A 169 -17.76 -0.33 12.83
CA VAL A 169 -17.75 -0.04 11.39
C VAL A 169 -16.32 0.24 10.96
N THR A 170 -15.87 -0.40 9.87
CA THR A 170 -14.49 -0.32 9.37
C THR A 170 -14.44 0.00 7.87
N ASP A 171 -15.54 0.48 7.32
CA ASP A 171 -15.62 0.81 5.90
C ASP A 171 -14.65 1.94 5.50
N GLY A 172 -13.86 1.71 4.46
CA GLY A 172 -12.84 2.67 4.02
C GLY A 172 -11.64 2.82 4.99
N MET A 173 -11.57 2.09 6.11
CA MET A 173 -10.43 2.13 7.02
C MET A 173 -9.16 1.69 6.32
N VAL A 174 -8.05 2.41 6.58
CA VAL A 174 -6.71 2.06 6.13
C VAL A 174 -5.86 1.67 7.33
N LEU A 175 -5.15 0.56 7.21
CA LEU A 175 -4.20 0.09 8.22
C LEU A 175 -2.78 0.14 7.66
N ILE A 176 -1.90 0.85 8.35
CA ILE A 176 -0.46 0.83 8.15
C ILE A 176 0.17 0.20 9.39
N GLN A 177 0.92 -0.85 9.20
CA GLN A 177 1.65 -1.48 10.30
C GLN A 177 3.14 -1.56 9.97
N ALA A 178 3.99 -1.37 10.96
CA ALA A 178 5.42 -1.49 10.86
C ALA A 178 5.92 -2.62 11.76
N GLY A 179 6.82 -3.45 11.24
CA GLY A 179 7.39 -4.59 11.97
C GLY A 179 8.81 -4.90 11.51
N THR A 180 9.51 -5.71 12.30
CA THR A 180 10.86 -6.20 11.96
C THR A 180 10.81 -7.55 11.25
N GLN A 181 9.74 -8.31 11.46
CA GLN A 181 9.55 -9.60 10.82
C GLN A 181 8.92 -9.41 9.44
N VAL A 182 9.60 -9.94 8.45
CA VAL A 182 9.12 -9.94 7.05
C VAL A 182 7.92 -10.86 6.87
N VAL A 183 7.76 -11.82 7.75
CA VAL A 183 6.73 -12.85 7.63
C VAL A 183 5.57 -12.52 8.54
N ALA A 184 4.78 -11.58 8.11
CA ALA A 184 3.36 -11.75 8.27
C ALA A 184 2.99 -13.16 7.76
N THR A 185 2.06 -13.82 8.39
CA THR A 185 1.57 -15.12 7.91
C THR A 185 1.20 -15.01 6.42
N PRO A 186 1.18 -16.10 5.64
CA PRO A 186 0.67 -16.06 4.25
C PRO A 186 -0.71 -15.38 4.13
N ALA A 187 -1.48 -15.37 5.21
CA ALA A 187 -2.74 -14.66 5.31
C ALA A 187 -2.57 -13.12 5.33
N ASP A 188 -1.48 -12.58 5.87
CA ASP A 188 -1.22 -11.14 5.91
C ASP A 188 -0.67 -10.63 4.57
N GLU A 189 0.20 -11.38 3.91
CA GLU A 189 0.65 -11.07 2.55
C GLU A 189 -0.51 -10.89 1.57
N THR A 190 -1.64 -11.53 1.88
CA THR A 190 -2.82 -11.45 1.03
C THR A 190 -3.64 -10.18 1.25
N ARG A 191 -3.44 -9.48 2.38
CA ARG A 191 -4.22 -8.31 2.80
C ARG A 191 -3.45 -7.01 2.69
N PHE A 192 -2.13 -7.06 2.90
CA PHE A 192 -1.26 -5.89 2.92
C PHE A 192 -0.40 -5.79 1.68
N LEU A 193 -0.14 -4.59 1.22
CA LEU A 193 0.96 -4.32 0.30
C LEU A 193 2.24 -4.31 1.15
N MET A 194 3.11 -5.30 0.89
CA MET A 194 4.37 -5.46 1.61
C MET A 194 5.38 -4.46 1.05
N LEU A 195 5.81 -3.52 1.85
CA LEU A 195 6.71 -2.44 1.48
C LEU A 195 7.95 -2.47 2.36
N SER A 196 9.09 -2.14 1.78
CA SER A 196 10.36 -2.05 2.50
C SER A 196 11.08 -0.77 2.14
N PRO A 197 11.61 0.00 3.12
CA PRO A 197 12.53 1.08 2.85
C PRO A 197 13.79 0.58 2.12
N ASP A 198 14.45 1.48 1.41
CA ASP A 198 15.72 1.21 0.76
C ASP A 198 16.85 1.15 1.81
N THR A 199 17.49 0.00 1.94
CA THR A 199 18.62 -0.24 2.85
C THR A 199 19.97 -0.29 2.14
N SER A 200 20.04 0.19 0.89
CA SER A 200 21.30 0.25 0.13
C SER A 200 22.33 1.14 0.80
N PRO A 201 23.63 0.88 0.56
CA PRO A 201 24.70 1.78 0.99
C PRO A 201 24.51 3.21 0.46
N GLU A 202 24.00 3.36 -0.75
CA GLU A 202 23.70 4.64 -1.39
C GLU A 202 22.64 5.41 -0.63
N GLN A 203 21.56 4.75 -0.20
CA GLN A 203 20.51 5.35 0.61
C GLN A 203 21.04 5.70 2.00
N THR A 204 21.83 4.83 2.59
CA THR A 204 22.49 5.09 3.89
C THR A 204 23.34 6.36 3.81
N ASN A 205 24.14 6.51 2.75
CA ASN A 205 24.96 7.72 2.54
C ASN A 205 24.10 8.97 2.39
N ARG A 206 23.01 8.92 1.62
CA ARG A 206 22.04 10.05 1.51
C ARG A 206 21.48 10.47 2.87
N ILE A 207 21.17 9.49 3.73
CA ILE A 207 20.66 9.77 5.08
C ILE A 207 21.73 10.43 5.94
N LEU A 208 22.98 9.91 5.91
CA LEU A 208 24.09 10.49 6.66
C LEU A 208 24.42 11.91 6.21
N ASP A 209 24.43 12.16 4.89
CA ASP A 209 24.63 13.49 4.33
C ASP A 209 23.53 14.46 4.78
N ALA A 210 22.27 14.05 4.77
CA ALA A 210 21.16 14.86 5.24
C ALA A 210 21.28 15.17 6.75
N GLN A 211 21.69 14.20 7.56
CA GLN A 211 21.95 14.40 9.00
C GLN A 211 23.11 15.38 9.24
N ALA A 212 24.20 15.25 8.48
CA ALA A 212 25.34 16.15 8.55
C ALA A 212 24.97 17.60 8.19
N GLN A 213 24.19 17.79 7.10
CA GLN A 213 23.66 19.10 6.72
C GLN A 213 22.76 19.70 7.81
N GLN A 214 21.88 18.90 8.39
CA GLN A 214 21.03 19.36 9.49
C GLN A 214 21.86 19.76 10.73
N ALA A 215 22.88 18.96 11.07
CA ALA A 215 23.77 19.23 12.21
C ALA A 215 24.62 20.49 11.97
N SER A 216 24.98 20.82 10.73
CA SER A 216 25.71 22.04 10.38
C SER A 216 24.86 23.33 10.39
N GLY A 217 23.57 23.22 10.74
CA GLY A 217 22.64 24.34 10.75
C GLY A 217 22.08 24.72 9.37
N GLN A 218 22.46 24.01 8.33
CA GLN A 218 21.88 24.16 6.99
C GLN A 218 20.50 23.49 6.98
N ARG A 219 19.52 24.16 7.56
CA ARG A 219 18.13 23.70 7.45
C ARG A 219 17.64 24.05 6.04
N PRO A 220 17.00 23.09 5.33
CA PRO A 220 16.29 23.45 4.12
C PRO A 220 15.32 24.59 4.41
N ALA A 221 15.41 25.66 3.63
CA ALA A 221 14.68 26.92 3.87
C ALA A 221 13.18 26.81 3.49
N HIS A 222 12.52 25.73 3.84
CA HIS A 222 11.09 25.61 3.61
C HIS A 222 10.36 25.64 4.95
N ASN A 223 9.59 26.70 5.11
CA ASN A 223 8.51 26.73 6.10
C ASN A 223 7.48 25.69 5.63
N VAL A 224 7.59 24.46 6.14
CA VAL A 224 6.74 23.35 5.75
C VAL A 224 5.36 23.64 6.32
N ASP A 225 4.43 24.04 5.45
CA ASP A 225 3.05 24.29 5.86
C ASP A 225 2.27 22.97 5.82
N LEU A 226 2.44 22.16 6.88
CA LEU A 226 1.72 20.90 7.06
C LEU A 226 0.20 21.11 7.12
N ASP A 227 -0.25 22.28 7.58
CA ASP A 227 -1.66 22.60 7.70
C ASP A 227 -2.33 22.70 6.32
N VAL A 228 -1.61 23.15 5.28
CA VAL A 228 -2.10 23.14 3.90
C VAL A 228 -2.34 21.71 3.40
N TRP A 229 -1.46 20.77 3.73
CA TRP A 229 -1.61 19.35 3.33
C TRP A 229 -2.76 18.68 4.08
N LYS A 230 -2.88 18.91 5.40
CA LYS A 230 -4.03 18.44 6.19
C LYS A 230 -5.33 18.97 5.60
N LYS A 231 -5.35 20.29 5.30
CA LYS A 231 -6.52 20.92 4.70
C LYS A 231 -6.84 20.38 3.31
N ALA A 232 -5.83 20.06 2.51
CA ALA A 232 -6.03 19.42 1.21
C ALA A 232 -6.71 18.04 1.38
N GLN A 233 -6.29 17.25 2.35
CA GLN A 233 -6.91 15.95 2.64
C GLN A 233 -8.34 16.07 3.19
N GLU A 234 -8.65 17.14 3.94
CA GLU A 234 -10.02 17.44 4.39
C GLU A 234 -10.95 17.88 3.25
N LEU A 235 -10.41 18.52 2.22
CA LEU A 235 -11.16 18.98 1.06
C LEU A 235 -11.49 17.87 0.07
N LEU A 236 -10.73 16.78 0.08
CA LEU A 236 -11.01 15.62 -0.75
C LEU A 236 -12.33 14.97 -0.31
N ARG A 237 -13.21 14.75 -1.27
CA ARG A 237 -14.49 14.09 -1.04
C ARG A 237 -14.38 12.58 -1.30
N PRO A 238 -15.05 11.75 -0.51
CA PRO A 238 -15.22 10.33 -0.87
C PRO A 238 -15.84 10.21 -2.25
N CYS A 239 -15.32 9.26 -3.04
CA CYS A 239 -15.76 9.09 -4.44
C CYS A 239 -15.76 7.62 -4.86
N GLU A 240 -16.56 7.33 -5.87
CA GLU A 240 -16.42 6.14 -6.70
C GLU A 240 -15.48 6.46 -7.87
N VAL A 241 -14.62 5.52 -8.26
CA VAL A 241 -13.70 5.71 -9.38
C VAL A 241 -13.98 4.66 -10.46
N ILE A 242 -14.22 5.14 -11.68
CA ILE A 242 -14.36 4.30 -12.87
C ILE A 242 -13.01 4.32 -13.60
N ILE A 243 -12.48 3.14 -13.94
CA ILE A 243 -11.22 2.97 -14.67
C ILE A 243 -11.55 2.39 -16.06
N PRO A 244 -11.77 3.23 -17.08
CA PRO A 244 -12.28 2.77 -18.39
C PRO A 244 -11.33 1.81 -19.11
N TYR A 245 -10.04 1.96 -18.89
CA TYR A 245 -8.97 1.18 -19.52
C TYR A 245 -8.55 -0.07 -18.71
N ALA A 246 -9.27 -0.41 -17.64
CA ALA A 246 -8.97 -1.61 -16.85
C ALA A 246 -8.98 -2.91 -17.67
N PRO A 247 -9.86 -3.11 -18.67
CA PRO A 247 -9.80 -4.30 -19.53
C PRO A 247 -8.52 -4.37 -20.37
N GLN A 248 -8.08 -3.26 -20.96
CA GLN A 248 -6.84 -3.18 -21.75
C GLN A 248 -5.62 -3.41 -20.85
N LEU A 249 -5.60 -2.78 -19.67
CA LEU A 249 -4.55 -3.00 -18.69
C LEU A 249 -4.48 -4.50 -18.31
N ARG A 250 -5.61 -5.16 -18.07
CA ARG A 250 -5.65 -6.60 -17.77
C ARG A 250 -5.05 -7.45 -18.90
N GLN A 251 -5.30 -7.11 -20.16
CA GLN A 251 -4.77 -7.84 -21.31
C GLN A 251 -3.25 -7.75 -21.42
N LEU A 252 -2.65 -6.63 -21.00
CA LEU A 252 -1.22 -6.41 -21.00
C LEU A 252 -0.47 -7.12 -19.86
N LEU A 253 -1.20 -7.55 -18.82
CA LEU A 253 -0.60 -8.25 -17.68
C LEU A 253 -0.40 -9.73 -17.99
N THR A 254 0.84 -10.17 -17.93
CA THR A 254 1.26 -11.56 -18.13
C THR A 254 1.24 -12.38 -16.83
N TRP A 255 0.44 -11.94 -15.85
CA TRP A 255 0.40 -12.57 -14.53
C TRP A 255 -0.46 -13.84 -14.54
N ASP A 256 0.16 -14.97 -14.25
CA ASP A 256 -0.44 -16.32 -14.31
C ASP A 256 -0.61 -16.98 -12.93
N SER A 257 -0.09 -16.35 -11.87
CA SER A 257 -0.12 -16.86 -10.51
C SER A 257 -1.48 -16.65 -9.81
N LEU A 258 -1.82 -17.50 -8.83
CA LEU A 258 -2.98 -17.28 -7.96
C LEU A 258 -2.94 -15.91 -7.26
N ARG A 259 -1.76 -15.39 -6.99
CA ARG A 259 -1.53 -14.10 -6.38
C ARG A 259 -2.07 -12.95 -7.26
N ALA A 260 -2.04 -13.11 -8.58
CA ALA A 260 -2.57 -12.12 -9.53
C ALA A 260 -4.02 -11.71 -9.23
N ARG A 261 -4.84 -12.65 -8.72
CA ARG A 261 -6.23 -12.37 -8.31
C ARG A 261 -6.35 -11.33 -7.19
N ARG A 262 -5.27 -11.05 -6.47
CA ARG A 262 -5.20 -10.06 -5.38
C ARG A 262 -4.41 -8.84 -5.79
N ASP A 263 -3.36 -9.03 -6.56
CA ASP A 263 -2.47 -7.95 -6.94
C ASP A 263 -3.10 -7.04 -8.00
N PHE A 264 -3.93 -7.59 -8.89
CA PHE A 264 -4.67 -6.78 -9.86
C PHE A 264 -5.68 -5.81 -9.20
N PRO A 265 -6.55 -6.24 -8.26
CA PRO A 265 -7.36 -5.30 -7.49
C PRO A 265 -6.56 -4.24 -6.74
N ARG A 266 -5.36 -4.57 -6.23
CA ARG A 266 -4.48 -3.59 -5.58
C ARG A 266 -3.95 -2.55 -6.55
N LEU A 267 -3.57 -2.97 -7.76
CA LEU A 267 -3.17 -2.05 -8.83
C LEU A 267 -4.32 -1.10 -9.18
N LEU A 268 -5.52 -1.64 -9.37
CA LEU A 268 -6.71 -0.82 -9.61
C LEU A 268 -6.99 0.14 -8.44
N SER A 269 -6.77 -0.30 -7.21
CA SER A 269 -6.94 0.56 -6.03
C SER A 269 -5.89 1.68 -5.94
N LEU A 270 -4.64 1.46 -6.38
CA LEU A 270 -3.64 2.52 -6.50
C LEU A 270 -4.05 3.55 -7.55
N ILE A 271 -4.52 3.09 -8.71
CA ILE A 271 -5.03 3.96 -9.79
C ILE A 271 -6.21 4.78 -9.28
N ALA A 272 -7.16 4.13 -8.61
CA ALA A 272 -8.32 4.80 -8.07
C ALA A 272 -7.96 5.82 -6.98
N ALA A 273 -6.97 5.52 -6.12
CA ALA A 273 -6.46 6.46 -5.13
C ALA A 273 -5.77 7.68 -5.78
N HIS A 274 -5.02 7.46 -6.88
CA HIS A 274 -4.42 8.53 -7.66
C HIS A 274 -5.49 9.41 -8.30
N SER A 275 -6.50 8.83 -8.92
CA SER A 275 -7.62 9.57 -9.51
C SER A 275 -8.40 10.38 -8.47
N CYS A 276 -8.65 9.78 -7.29
CA CYS A 276 -9.28 10.47 -6.17
C CYS A 276 -8.44 11.67 -5.68
N LEU A 277 -7.11 11.53 -5.59
CA LEU A 277 -6.21 12.61 -5.23
C LEU A 277 -6.30 13.78 -6.22
N HIS A 278 -6.51 13.48 -7.50
CA HIS A 278 -6.59 14.46 -8.59
C HIS A 278 -8.03 14.88 -8.95
N GLN A 279 -9.01 14.60 -8.06
CA GLN A 279 -10.44 14.91 -8.32
C GLN A 279 -10.72 16.39 -8.61
N PHE A 280 -9.90 17.33 -8.08
CA PHE A 280 -10.04 18.76 -8.35
C PHE A 280 -9.57 19.17 -9.76
N GLN A 281 -8.91 18.29 -10.48
CA GLN A 281 -8.44 18.48 -11.85
C GLN A 281 -9.35 17.80 -12.86
N ARG A 282 -10.40 17.15 -12.39
CA ARG A 282 -11.37 16.40 -13.20
C ARG A 282 -12.69 17.15 -13.29
N GLN A 283 -13.48 16.81 -14.30
CA GLN A 283 -14.89 17.22 -14.33
C GLN A 283 -15.68 16.14 -13.58
N PRO A 284 -16.12 16.41 -12.36
CA PRO A 284 -16.85 15.41 -11.59
C PRO A 284 -18.24 15.23 -12.19
N SER A 285 -18.71 14.01 -12.22
CA SER A 285 -20.12 13.68 -12.39
C SER A 285 -20.69 13.23 -11.05
N GLU A 286 -21.91 13.62 -10.75
CA GLU A 286 -22.65 13.08 -9.63
C GLU A 286 -23.68 12.08 -10.15
N ILE A 287 -23.48 10.81 -9.80
CA ILE A 287 -24.42 9.73 -10.11
C ILE A 287 -25.02 9.30 -8.75
N ASP A 288 -26.35 9.29 -8.65
CA ASP A 288 -27.08 8.94 -7.42
C ASP A 288 -26.60 9.70 -6.17
N ALA A 289 -26.27 10.99 -6.31
CA ALA A 289 -25.69 11.86 -5.28
C ALA A 289 -24.29 11.44 -4.76
N GLU A 290 -23.65 10.48 -5.39
CA GLU A 290 -22.27 10.10 -5.12
C GLU A 290 -21.32 10.75 -6.14
N LEU A 291 -20.17 11.26 -5.64
CA LEU A 291 -19.12 11.80 -6.50
C LEU A 291 -18.48 10.65 -7.29
N THR A 292 -18.57 10.72 -8.61
CA THR A 292 -17.90 9.77 -9.51
C THR A 292 -16.75 10.46 -10.23
N VAL A 293 -15.57 9.86 -10.17
CA VAL A 293 -14.36 10.30 -10.86
C VAL A 293 -13.99 9.27 -11.91
N VAL A 294 -13.70 9.71 -13.13
CA VAL A 294 -13.22 8.83 -14.20
C VAL A 294 -11.70 8.91 -14.24
N ALA A 295 -11.05 7.76 -14.13
CA ALA A 295 -9.60 7.66 -14.22
C ALA A 295 -9.13 7.93 -15.66
N GLU A 296 -8.09 8.74 -15.77
CA GLU A 296 -7.41 9.06 -17.02
C GLU A 296 -6.09 8.26 -17.14
N PHE A 297 -5.50 8.26 -18.32
CA PHE A 297 -4.23 7.56 -18.56
C PHE A 297 -3.11 8.04 -17.62
N GLU A 298 -3.09 9.33 -17.31
CA GLU A 298 -2.14 9.98 -16.40
C GLU A 298 -2.20 9.38 -14.99
N ASP A 299 -3.34 8.84 -14.57
CA ASP A 299 -3.47 8.16 -13.28
C ASP A 299 -2.68 6.86 -13.26
N TYR A 300 -2.71 6.09 -14.36
CA TYR A 300 -1.84 4.93 -14.49
C TYR A 300 -0.36 5.30 -14.55
N GLN A 301 -0.01 6.33 -15.32
CA GLN A 301 1.35 6.82 -15.40
C GLN A 301 1.87 7.26 -14.02
N GLY A 302 1.09 8.03 -13.27
CA GLY A 302 1.44 8.45 -11.92
C GLY A 302 1.64 7.29 -10.95
N VAL A 303 0.82 6.22 -11.06
CA VAL A 303 0.99 4.99 -10.28
C VAL A 303 2.21 4.21 -10.74
N TYR A 304 2.49 4.11 -12.03
CA TYR A 304 3.68 3.48 -12.55
C TYR A 304 4.94 4.15 -11.99
N ASP A 305 5.02 5.48 -12.05
CA ASP A 305 6.14 6.29 -11.56
C ASP A 305 6.28 6.26 -10.02
N ALA A 306 5.20 5.96 -9.30
CA ALA A 306 5.22 5.91 -7.83
C ALA A 306 5.45 4.50 -7.28
N ALA A 307 4.97 3.48 -7.95
CA ALA A 307 4.80 2.17 -7.33
C ALA A 307 5.32 0.98 -8.15
N ALA A 308 5.75 1.14 -9.41
CA ALA A 308 6.10 -0.01 -10.25
C ALA A 308 7.19 -0.89 -9.63
N THR A 309 8.26 -0.29 -9.12
CA THR A 309 9.37 -1.00 -8.48
C THR A 309 8.90 -1.70 -7.20
N LEU A 310 8.23 -0.95 -6.31
CA LEU A 310 7.73 -1.46 -5.02
C LEU A 310 6.68 -2.55 -5.24
N PHE A 311 5.79 -2.38 -6.21
CA PHE A 311 4.76 -3.35 -6.55
C PHE A 311 5.39 -4.66 -7.05
N SER A 312 6.37 -4.56 -7.95
CA SER A 312 7.11 -5.73 -8.41
C SER A 312 7.83 -6.45 -7.27
N GLN A 313 8.45 -5.72 -6.35
CA GLN A 313 9.12 -6.29 -5.18
C GLN A 313 8.11 -6.92 -4.20
N ALA A 314 7.05 -6.21 -3.87
CA ALA A 314 5.98 -6.70 -2.99
C ALA A 314 5.36 -8.01 -3.50
N THR A 315 5.23 -8.14 -4.83
CA THR A 315 4.63 -9.33 -5.45
C THR A 315 5.58 -10.51 -5.58
N LYS A 316 6.89 -10.28 -5.45
CA LYS A 316 7.89 -11.36 -5.34
C LYS A 316 7.84 -12.08 -3.98
N GLY A 317 7.19 -11.50 -2.97
CA GLY A 317 7.26 -12.00 -1.59
C GLY A 317 8.64 -11.80 -0.95
N LEU A 318 9.45 -10.91 -1.51
CA LEU A 318 10.81 -10.63 -1.08
C LEU A 318 10.96 -9.15 -0.75
N THR A 319 11.70 -8.86 0.31
CA THR A 319 12.16 -7.49 0.54
C THR A 319 13.24 -7.11 -0.46
N THR A 320 13.47 -5.82 -0.64
CA THR A 320 14.58 -5.28 -1.45
C THR A 320 15.89 -5.93 -1.03
N THR A 321 16.15 -5.99 0.27
CA THR A 321 17.33 -6.63 0.88
C THR A 321 17.52 -8.08 0.44
N LYS A 322 16.46 -8.89 0.47
CA LYS A 322 16.55 -10.30 0.07
C LYS A 322 16.75 -10.46 -1.43
N SER A 323 16.08 -9.62 -2.23
CA SER A 323 16.30 -9.59 -3.68
C SER A 323 17.75 -9.27 -4.02
N ASP A 324 18.35 -8.27 -3.34
CA ASP A 324 19.74 -7.88 -3.54
C ASP A 324 20.70 -9.00 -3.12
N ILE A 325 20.45 -9.64 -1.97
CA ILE A 325 21.23 -10.79 -1.52
C ILE A 325 21.25 -11.90 -2.57
N VAL A 326 20.09 -12.27 -3.08
CA VAL A 326 19.98 -13.31 -4.11
C VAL A 326 20.69 -12.90 -5.39
N GLN A 327 20.54 -11.64 -5.85
CA GLN A 327 21.21 -11.15 -7.05
C GLN A 327 22.73 -11.16 -6.87
N GLN A 328 23.27 -10.68 -5.76
CA GLN A 328 24.70 -10.69 -5.48
C GLN A 328 25.27 -12.11 -5.40
N ILE A 329 24.51 -13.05 -4.82
CA ILE A 329 24.92 -14.46 -4.79
C ILE A 329 24.91 -15.04 -6.22
N ILE A 330 23.88 -14.75 -7.04
CA ILE A 330 23.83 -15.19 -8.44
C ILE A 330 25.01 -14.62 -9.25
N GLN A 331 25.35 -13.35 -9.05
CA GLN A 331 26.50 -12.72 -9.74
C GLN A 331 27.84 -13.39 -9.40
N ASN A 332 28.00 -13.87 -8.17
CA ASN A 332 29.26 -14.45 -7.70
C ASN A 332 29.35 -15.98 -7.86
N LYS A 333 28.23 -16.69 -7.82
CA LYS A 333 28.21 -18.19 -7.82
C LYS A 333 27.34 -18.78 -8.93
N GLY A 334 26.49 -17.99 -9.56
CA GLY A 334 25.49 -18.49 -10.49
C GLY A 334 24.32 -19.20 -9.80
N VAL A 335 23.28 -19.50 -10.58
CA VAL A 335 22.18 -20.37 -10.14
C VAL A 335 22.71 -21.80 -10.06
N GLY A 336 22.46 -22.52 -8.97
CA GLY A 336 22.95 -23.88 -8.73
C GLY A 336 24.33 -23.96 -8.12
N GLY A 337 25.06 -22.86 -7.94
CA GLY A 337 26.36 -22.87 -7.27
C GLY A 337 26.24 -22.98 -5.77
N PHE A 338 27.08 -23.82 -5.15
CA PHE A 338 27.14 -23.94 -3.69
C PHE A 338 27.98 -22.83 -3.07
N PHE A 339 27.50 -22.33 -1.93
CA PHE A 339 28.20 -21.29 -1.16
C PHE A 339 27.97 -21.50 0.35
N SER A 340 28.93 -21.00 1.16
CA SER A 340 28.80 -20.98 2.61
C SER A 340 28.15 -19.67 3.10
N THR A 341 27.73 -19.63 4.35
CA THR A 341 27.22 -18.41 4.99
C THR A 341 28.28 -17.30 5.03
N GLU A 342 29.55 -17.65 5.21
CA GLU A 342 30.69 -16.71 5.19
C GLU A 342 30.89 -16.11 3.79
N GLU A 343 30.80 -16.93 2.75
CA GLU A 343 30.88 -16.46 1.37
C GLU A 343 29.75 -15.49 1.05
N ALA A 344 28.50 -15.85 1.41
CA ALA A 344 27.37 -14.96 1.25
C ALA A 344 27.55 -13.64 2.02
N GLY A 345 28.10 -13.68 3.23
CA GLY A 345 28.45 -12.48 4.00
C GLY A 345 29.47 -11.59 3.28
N ARG A 346 30.48 -12.20 2.65
CA ARG A 346 31.49 -11.46 1.85
C ARG A 346 30.90 -10.83 0.58
N PHE A 347 30.05 -11.56 -0.13
CA PHE A 347 29.41 -11.06 -1.35
C PHE A 347 28.49 -9.88 -1.06
N THR A 348 27.78 -9.92 0.08
CA THR A 348 26.74 -8.94 0.43
C THR A 348 27.22 -7.85 1.40
N GLY A 349 28.48 -7.92 1.86
CA GLY A 349 28.99 -7.00 2.87
C GLY A 349 28.33 -7.10 4.25
N ARG A 350 27.57 -8.18 4.51
CA ARG A 350 26.75 -8.33 5.72
C ARG A 350 27.45 -9.22 6.77
N LYS A 351 27.14 -8.97 8.06
CA LYS A 351 27.66 -9.80 9.16
C LYS A 351 27.07 -11.22 9.08
N TYR A 352 27.84 -12.19 9.56
CA TYR A 352 27.46 -13.61 9.54
C TYR A 352 26.08 -13.90 10.15
N THR A 353 25.75 -13.30 11.28
CA THR A 353 24.46 -13.52 11.97
C THR A 353 23.29 -13.00 11.15
N THR A 354 23.43 -11.82 10.57
CA THR A 354 22.40 -11.17 9.72
C THR A 354 22.17 -11.96 8.44
N ILE A 355 23.26 -12.28 7.71
CA ILE A 355 23.13 -13.03 6.46
C ILE A 355 22.56 -14.43 6.67
N ARG A 356 22.93 -15.11 7.77
CA ARG A 356 22.40 -16.41 8.12
C ARG A 356 20.87 -16.39 8.29
N GLY A 357 20.35 -15.36 8.96
CA GLY A 357 18.90 -15.16 9.10
C GLY A 357 18.22 -15.06 7.73
N HIS A 358 18.73 -14.21 6.85
CA HIS A 358 18.19 -14.05 5.50
C HIS A 358 18.25 -15.33 4.67
N LEU A 359 19.35 -16.11 4.76
CA LEU A 359 19.45 -17.36 4.03
C LEU A 359 18.44 -18.41 4.52
N GLN A 360 18.14 -18.46 5.82
CA GLN A 360 17.10 -19.33 6.38
C GLN A 360 15.70 -18.92 5.90
N GLU A 361 15.43 -17.62 5.84
CA GLU A 361 14.16 -17.11 5.32
C GLU A 361 14.02 -17.36 3.82
N LEU A 362 15.08 -17.23 3.03
CA LEU A 362 15.09 -17.55 1.60
C LEU A 362 14.92 -19.07 1.36
N GLU A 363 15.43 -19.91 2.25
CA GLU A 363 15.17 -21.35 2.23
C GLU A 363 13.69 -21.66 2.52
N ALA A 364 13.10 -21.00 3.53
CA ALA A 364 11.68 -21.13 3.84
C ALA A 364 10.78 -20.69 2.68
N LEU A 365 11.24 -19.76 1.86
CA LEU A 365 10.57 -19.31 0.63
C LEU A 365 10.82 -20.21 -0.58
N GLY A 366 11.62 -21.29 -0.43
CA GLY A 366 11.92 -22.23 -1.51
C GLY A 366 12.86 -21.68 -2.59
N ILE A 367 13.58 -20.58 -2.30
CA ILE A 367 14.57 -19.99 -3.22
C ILE A 367 15.94 -20.63 -3.05
N LEU A 368 16.25 -20.99 -1.80
CA LEU A 368 17.47 -21.70 -1.44
C LEU A 368 17.15 -23.11 -0.94
N GLU A 369 18.13 -23.97 -1.11
CA GLU A 369 18.18 -25.27 -0.44
C GLU A 369 19.52 -25.38 0.31
N SER A 370 19.48 -25.97 1.49
CA SER A 370 20.73 -26.24 2.22
C SER A 370 21.07 -27.70 2.29
N SER A 371 22.35 -27.98 2.21
CA SER A 371 22.93 -29.32 2.37
C SER A 371 24.10 -29.26 3.38
N PHE A 372 24.48 -30.42 3.92
CA PHE A 372 25.64 -30.50 4.82
C PHE A 372 26.78 -31.25 4.12
N ASN A 373 27.94 -30.60 4.07
CA ASN A 373 29.15 -31.23 3.58
C ASN A 373 30.25 -31.16 4.66
N ARG A 374 30.71 -32.31 5.14
CA ARG A 374 31.74 -32.44 6.21
C ARG A 374 31.45 -31.57 7.45
N GLY A 375 30.16 -31.50 7.85
CA GLY A 375 29.72 -30.74 9.02
C GLY A 375 29.43 -29.23 8.75
N ASN A 376 29.76 -28.73 7.56
CA ASN A 376 29.48 -27.34 7.19
C ASN A 376 28.16 -27.26 6.39
N ARG A 377 27.30 -26.31 6.74
CA ARG A 377 26.08 -26.00 5.98
C ARG A 377 26.45 -25.25 4.72
N LEU A 378 26.08 -25.79 3.59
CA LEU A 378 26.18 -25.16 2.27
C LEU A 378 24.79 -24.82 1.76
N TRP A 379 24.70 -23.71 1.06
CA TRP A 379 23.49 -23.20 0.44
C TRP A 379 23.62 -23.27 -1.08
N GLN A 380 22.50 -23.44 -1.74
CA GLN A 380 22.41 -23.45 -3.20
C GLN A 380 21.14 -22.70 -3.63
N ILE A 381 21.24 -21.84 -4.64
CA ILE A 381 20.05 -21.24 -5.24
C ILE A 381 19.42 -22.29 -6.18
N ILE A 382 18.20 -22.73 -5.84
CA ILE A 382 17.46 -23.75 -6.59
C ILE A 382 16.35 -23.17 -7.46
N ALA A 383 15.92 -21.95 -7.19
CA ALA A 383 14.92 -21.24 -7.98
C ALA A 383 15.45 -19.85 -8.36
N THR A 384 15.24 -19.46 -9.61
CA THR A 384 15.33 -18.05 -9.97
C THR A 384 14.28 -17.28 -9.19
N LEU A 385 14.60 -16.02 -8.83
CA LEU A 385 13.60 -15.15 -8.22
C LEU A 385 12.32 -15.24 -9.05
N PRO A 386 11.16 -15.54 -8.42
CA PRO A 386 9.91 -15.51 -9.15
C PRO A 386 9.82 -14.17 -9.87
N PRO A 387 9.46 -14.13 -11.14
CA PRO A 387 9.23 -12.87 -11.81
C PRO A 387 8.16 -12.15 -10.98
N GLY A 388 8.51 -11.01 -10.39
CA GLY A 388 7.51 -10.17 -9.73
C GLY A 388 6.46 -9.76 -10.78
N HIS A 389 5.29 -9.41 -10.32
CA HIS A 389 4.26 -8.87 -11.19
C HIS A 389 4.71 -7.49 -11.70
N ALA A 390 5.51 -7.48 -12.78
CA ALA A 390 5.90 -6.23 -13.42
C ALA A 390 4.67 -5.53 -13.99
N LEU A 391 4.62 -4.21 -13.83
CA LEU A 391 3.59 -3.39 -14.45
C LEU A 391 3.96 -3.13 -15.91
N PRO A 392 2.99 -3.13 -16.84
CA PRO A 392 3.21 -2.70 -18.22
C PRO A 392 3.74 -1.27 -18.24
N THR A 393 4.66 -0.97 -19.15
CA THR A 393 5.10 0.42 -19.30
C THR A 393 3.92 1.31 -19.75
N PRO A 394 3.87 2.59 -19.35
CA PRO A 394 2.80 3.49 -19.77
C PRO A 394 2.58 3.51 -21.28
N GLY A 395 3.65 3.52 -22.09
CA GLY A 395 3.54 3.51 -23.54
C GLY A 395 2.86 2.25 -24.11
N LEU A 396 2.97 1.09 -23.47
CA LEU A 396 2.22 -0.11 -23.87
C LEU A 396 0.72 0.06 -23.63
N LEU A 397 0.33 0.64 -22.50
CA LEU A 397 -1.07 0.88 -22.20
C LEU A 397 -1.64 1.98 -23.10
N GLU A 398 -0.91 3.06 -23.30
CA GLU A 398 -1.30 4.16 -24.20
C GLU A 398 -1.65 3.64 -25.60
N ASN A 399 -0.77 2.81 -26.17
CA ASN A 399 -0.99 2.17 -27.47
C ASN A 399 -2.23 1.24 -27.46
N ALA A 400 -2.51 0.56 -26.35
CA ALA A 400 -3.68 -0.33 -26.25
C ALA A 400 -5.02 0.42 -26.10
N ILE A 401 -5.00 1.65 -25.62
CA ILE A 401 -6.19 2.50 -25.44
C ILE A 401 -6.56 3.24 -26.75
N GLN A 402 -5.62 3.44 -27.68
CA GLN A 402 -5.88 4.19 -28.90
C GLN A 402 -7.01 3.56 -29.73
N PRO A 403 -7.93 4.36 -30.29
CA PRO A 403 -9.15 3.86 -30.95
C PRO A 403 -8.89 2.92 -32.14
N GLN A 404 -7.74 3.03 -32.79
CA GLN A 404 -7.36 2.17 -33.92
C GLN A 404 -7.16 0.70 -33.53
N ASN A 405 -6.82 0.41 -32.27
CA ASN A 405 -6.60 -0.93 -31.77
C ASN A 405 -7.87 -1.58 -31.15
N LEU A 406 -8.89 -0.78 -30.83
CA LEU A 406 -10.17 -1.26 -30.31
C LEU A 406 -11.00 -2.00 -31.37
N GLN A 407 -10.85 -1.66 -32.66
CA GLN A 407 -11.61 -2.32 -33.74
C GLN A 407 -11.09 -3.70 -34.15
N SER A 408 -9.80 -3.99 -33.93
CA SER A 408 -9.19 -5.29 -34.29
C SER A 408 -9.52 -6.42 -33.32
N HIS A 409 -9.87 -6.11 -32.07
CA HIS A 409 -10.16 -7.13 -31.04
C HIS A 409 -11.64 -7.52 -30.94
N VAL A 410 -12.57 -6.67 -31.42
CA VAL A 410 -14.00 -7.01 -31.48
C VAL A 410 -14.29 -8.00 -32.61
N ALA A 411 -13.50 -8.00 -33.69
CA ALA A 411 -13.67 -8.90 -34.83
C ALA A 411 -13.26 -10.35 -34.58
N HIS A 412 -12.50 -10.64 -33.49
CA HIS A 412 -12.03 -12.00 -33.20
C HIS A 412 -12.80 -12.73 -32.07
N SER A 413 -13.76 -12.06 -31.42
CA SER A 413 -14.52 -12.69 -30.32
C SER A 413 -15.97 -13.07 -30.69
N TYR A 414 -16.45 -12.71 -31.88
CA TYR A 414 -17.70 -13.20 -32.43
C TYR A 414 -17.38 -13.99 -33.70
N GLY A 415 -17.16 -15.31 -33.55
CA GLY A 415 -17.25 -16.22 -34.66
C GLY A 415 -18.63 -16.05 -35.30
N GLU A 416 -18.65 -15.86 -36.60
CA GLU A 416 -19.90 -15.86 -37.38
C GLU A 416 -20.71 -17.11 -37.03
N PRO A 417 -22.00 -17.01 -36.71
CA PRO A 417 -22.82 -18.21 -36.59
C PRO A 417 -22.87 -18.89 -37.96
N GLU A 418 -22.39 -20.13 -38.01
CA GLU A 418 -22.53 -21.01 -39.16
C GLU A 418 -23.99 -20.97 -39.63
N GLY A 419 -24.17 -20.72 -40.93
CA GLY A 419 -25.45 -20.57 -41.56
C GLY A 419 -26.34 -21.78 -41.37
N PHE A 420 -27.44 -21.60 -40.70
CA PHE A 420 -28.59 -22.52 -40.79
C PHE A 420 -29.31 -22.24 -42.11
N THR A 421 -29.19 -23.20 -43.03
CA THR A 421 -30.03 -23.27 -44.24
C THR A 421 -31.43 -23.70 -43.83
N ASP A 422 -32.40 -22.84 -44.19
CA ASP A 422 -33.84 -23.15 -44.18
C ASP A 422 -34.12 -24.40 -45.01
N SER A 423 -34.52 -25.49 -44.36
CA SER A 423 -35.41 -26.50 -44.90
C SER A 423 -35.61 -27.62 -43.87
N ASP A 424 -36.70 -27.55 -43.11
CA ASP A 424 -37.53 -28.71 -42.82
C ASP A 424 -38.81 -28.34 -42.05
N PRO A 425 -39.92 -29.10 -42.22
CA PRO A 425 -41.25 -28.57 -42.00
C PRO A 425 -41.78 -28.79 -40.56
N VAL A 426 -42.68 -27.90 -40.23
CA VAL A 426 -43.52 -27.84 -39.03
C VAL A 426 -44.15 -29.23 -38.71
N THR A 427 -43.84 -29.77 -37.57
CA THR A 427 -44.62 -30.85 -36.92
C THR A 427 -45.16 -30.35 -35.58
N ASN A 428 -46.49 -30.32 -35.52
CA ASN A 428 -47.32 -30.05 -34.36
C ASN A 428 -46.88 -30.81 -33.10
N LEU A 429 -46.67 -30.13 -32.00
CA LEU A 429 -46.71 -30.71 -30.67
C LEU A 429 -47.68 -29.98 -29.77
N LYS A 430 -48.68 -30.75 -29.35
CA LYS A 430 -49.82 -30.40 -28.51
C LYS A 430 -49.33 -29.93 -27.11
N THR A 431 -50.01 -28.91 -26.60
CA THR A 431 -50.07 -28.51 -25.20
C THR A 431 -50.60 -29.65 -24.31
N PRO A 432 -50.05 -29.91 -23.15
CA PRO A 432 -50.76 -30.63 -22.09
C PRO A 432 -51.49 -29.66 -21.18
N GLN A 433 -52.75 -30.01 -20.95
CA GLN A 433 -53.68 -29.42 -20.00
C GLN A 433 -53.19 -29.61 -18.55
N THR A 434 -53.48 -28.59 -17.75
CA THR A 434 -53.51 -28.61 -16.28
C THR A 434 -54.58 -29.56 -15.80
N ASP A 435 -54.23 -30.44 -14.86
CA ASP A 435 -55.18 -31.06 -13.91
C ASP A 435 -54.70 -30.81 -12.49
N ASP A 436 -55.61 -30.21 -11.76
CA ASP A 436 -55.67 -30.13 -10.28
C ASP A 436 -55.62 -31.53 -9.66
N VAL A 437 -55.07 -31.65 -8.45
CA VAL A 437 -55.69 -32.35 -7.32
C VAL A 437 -54.83 -32.21 -6.03
N VAL A 438 -55.51 -31.63 -4.99
CA VAL A 438 -55.42 -31.76 -3.51
C VAL A 438 -54.08 -31.46 -2.83
#